data_dedc09bd3ef6c0fb7f3c3f4ebbf0c1a7
#
_entry.id   dedc09bd3ef6c0fb7f3c3f4ebbf0c1a7
#
_cell.length_a   1.000
_cell.length_b   1.000
_cell.length_c   1.000
_cell.angle_alpha   90.00
_cell.angle_beta   90.00
_cell.angle_gamma   90.00
#
_symmetry.space_group_name_H-M   'P 1'
#
loop_
_entity.id
_entity.type
_entity.pdbx_description
1 polymer ?
#
loop_
_entity_poly.entity_id
_entity_poly.type
_entity_poly.pdbx_seq_one_letter_code
_entity_poly.pdbx_strand_id
1 'polypeptide(L)'
;MSVFRHFCPRTYVLYLIYVTFFLLPLSPMLFYLSLVPAVFLAWMDKKTPFQCGPLGKWGVGFLLCSFLSIAVSPDISFSLFNWLFEPCLYMAFYVLILTYIRNEEEQKCVLKAIFLGAVCVVIWGIVQYADIGGMTQNLYSGAWVDPARFPLLQRRMFSTLENPNLFGAYLLMVISLVIPFLLEKEKTQKKVLYFILLAFLVFCLALTYSRGAWVSALALVIALTVFYDKRFSLLFLVVALILSCYHGQLTERFISLFGREDTSVGLRMALWESTWAMVEEHPLLGIGWGAYWLVYPDYNFFIQNMNVVIYHAHNMYLQIPAVVGIPGAICYFVFFFGHGWVAKKAWKNGQGLTKWLGLSGMFITLAMAVNGMADFALFSRSISFYFWGLSALCISGMNIGKEKENGGKE
;
A
#
# COMPACT_ATOMS: atom_id res chain seq x y z
N MET A 1 8.08 -38.09 23.51
CA MET A 1 7.29 -38.09 22.26
C MET A 1 5.83 -37.66 22.41
N SER A 2 5.39 -37.16 23.58
CA SER A 2 3.98 -36.73 23.85
C SER A 2 3.68 -35.24 23.70
N VAL A 3 4.69 -34.38 23.57
CA VAL A 3 4.50 -32.93 23.49
C VAL A 3 3.93 -32.45 22.14
N PHE A 4 4.07 -33.22 21.07
CA PHE A 4 3.58 -32.85 19.73
C PHE A 4 2.14 -33.28 19.41
N ARG A 5 1.37 -33.86 20.36
CA ARG A 5 -0.01 -34.32 20.10
C ARG A 5 -1.05 -33.21 19.92
N HIS A 6 -0.73 -31.95 20.27
CA HIS A 6 -1.65 -30.80 20.13
C HIS A 6 -1.14 -29.69 19.20
N PHE A 7 -0.09 -29.98 18.38
CA PHE A 7 0.39 -28.97 17.45
C PHE A 7 -0.59 -28.82 16.29
N CYS A 8 -1.35 -27.72 16.28
CA CYS A 8 -2.23 -27.35 15.19
C CYS A 8 -1.56 -26.24 14.36
N PRO A 9 -0.90 -26.56 13.24
CA PRO A 9 -0.17 -25.59 12.42
C PRO A 9 -1.04 -24.40 12.03
N ARG A 10 -2.33 -24.64 11.71
CA ARG A 10 -3.28 -23.61 11.34
C ARG A 10 -3.39 -22.47 12.37
N THR A 11 -3.50 -22.81 13.65
CA THR A 11 -3.63 -21.82 14.72
C THR A 11 -2.42 -20.91 14.81
N TYR A 12 -1.22 -21.48 14.73
CA TYR A 12 0.03 -20.72 14.77
C TYR A 12 0.21 -19.84 13.54
N VAL A 13 -0.14 -20.32 12.35
CA VAL A 13 -0.12 -19.52 11.11
C VAL A 13 -1.06 -18.32 11.24
N LEU A 14 -2.28 -18.50 11.78
CA LEU A 14 -3.21 -17.41 12.02
C LEU A 14 -2.63 -16.32 12.95
N TYR A 15 -2.07 -16.74 14.10
CA TYR A 15 -1.44 -15.78 15.01
C TYR A 15 -0.27 -15.04 14.36
N LEU A 16 0.55 -15.72 13.59
CA LEU A 16 1.66 -15.11 12.87
C LEU A 16 1.18 -14.12 11.79
N ILE A 17 0.06 -14.40 11.09
CA ILE A 17 -0.58 -13.43 10.18
C ILE A 17 -1.01 -12.17 10.94
N TYR A 18 -1.65 -12.30 12.13
CA TYR A 18 -2.05 -11.14 12.93
C TYR A 18 -0.85 -10.32 13.37
N VAL A 19 0.21 -10.97 13.85
CA VAL A 19 1.47 -10.31 14.23
C VAL A 19 2.12 -9.64 13.04
N THR A 20 2.10 -10.27 11.86
CA THR A 20 2.65 -9.68 10.63
C THR A 20 1.93 -8.37 10.30
N PHE A 21 0.60 -8.34 10.27
CA PHE A 21 -0.15 -7.10 10.02
C PHE A 21 0.12 -6.00 11.05
N PHE A 22 0.33 -6.37 12.31
CA PHE A 22 0.68 -5.41 13.35
C PHE A 22 2.08 -4.84 13.15
N LEU A 23 3.06 -5.69 12.83
CA LEU A 23 4.48 -5.29 12.71
C LEU A 23 4.81 -4.57 11.39
N LEU A 24 4.08 -4.87 10.31
CA LEU A 24 4.33 -4.30 8.98
C LEU A 24 4.52 -2.77 8.96
N PRO A 25 3.64 -1.97 9.59
CA PRO A 25 3.81 -0.53 9.58
C PRO A 25 4.77 -0.01 10.64
N LEU A 26 5.22 -0.85 11.59
CA LEU A 26 6.10 -0.44 12.68
C LEU A 26 7.58 -0.54 12.33
N SER A 27 7.94 -1.51 11.47
CA SER A 27 9.33 -1.69 11.08
C SER A 27 9.44 -2.43 9.75
N PRO A 28 10.31 -1.96 8.84
CA PRO A 28 10.55 -2.61 7.54
C PRO A 28 11.23 -3.99 7.65
N MET A 29 11.68 -4.39 8.83
CA MET A 29 12.39 -5.65 9.07
C MET A 29 11.68 -6.59 10.05
N LEU A 30 11.04 -6.06 11.10
CA LEU A 30 10.51 -6.91 12.19
C LEU A 30 9.39 -7.85 11.72
N PHE A 31 8.60 -7.48 10.73
CA PHE A 31 7.51 -8.32 10.25
C PHE A 31 8.01 -9.64 9.62
N TYR A 32 9.25 -9.71 9.13
CA TYR A 32 9.83 -10.97 8.63
C TYR A 32 9.95 -12.03 9.72
N LEU A 33 10.11 -11.63 10.99
CA LEU A 33 10.15 -12.54 12.14
C LEU A 33 8.84 -13.31 12.33
N SER A 34 7.73 -12.79 11.84
CA SER A 34 6.43 -13.48 11.86
C SER A 34 6.07 -14.08 10.52
N LEU A 35 6.35 -13.39 9.41
CA LEU A 35 5.98 -13.83 8.06
C LEU A 35 6.74 -15.10 7.65
N VAL A 36 8.07 -15.14 7.84
CA VAL A 36 8.88 -16.30 7.40
C VAL A 36 8.47 -17.57 8.13
N PRO A 37 8.32 -17.60 9.48
CA PRO A 37 7.77 -18.75 10.17
C PRO A 37 6.34 -19.09 9.74
N ALA A 38 5.48 -18.10 9.43
CA ALA A 38 4.12 -18.36 8.93
C ALA A 38 4.15 -19.14 7.61
N VAL A 39 4.99 -18.70 6.65
CA VAL A 39 5.18 -19.38 5.37
C VAL A 39 5.71 -20.80 5.57
N PHE A 40 6.70 -20.97 6.45
CA PHE A 40 7.29 -22.29 6.74
C PHE A 40 6.26 -23.25 7.37
N LEU A 41 5.50 -22.79 8.37
CA LEU A 41 4.46 -23.60 9.01
C LEU A 41 3.32 -23.94 8.06
N ALA A 42 2.95 -23.02 7.18
CA ALA A 42 1.95 -23.28 6.15
C ALA A 42 2.43 -24.31 5.11
N TRP A 43 3.71 -24.28 4.75
CA TRP A 43 4.31 -25.29 3.88
C TRP A 43 4.31 -26.68 4.54
N MET A 44 4.46 -26.76 5.86
CA MET A 44 4.36 -28.01 6.64
C MET A 44 2.91 -28.49 6.81
N ASP A 45 1.92 -27.60 6.72
CA ASP A 45 0.50 -27.92 6.90
C ASP A 45 -0.09 -28.57 5.63
N LYS A 46 0.14 -29.86 5.48
CA LYS A 46 -0.37 -30.65 4.34
C LYS A 46 -1.89 -30.83 4.33
N LYS A 47 -2.59 -30.45 5.43
CA LYS A 47 -4.04 -30.62 5.55
C LYS A 47 -4.83 -29.47 4.95
N THR A 48 -4.21 -28.31 4.78
CA THR A 48 -4.86 -27.10 4.30
C THR A 48 -4.42 -26.80 2.86
N PRO A 49 -5.28 -27.03 1.85
CA PRO A 49 -4.93 -26.73 0.46
C PRO A 49 -4.81 -25.21 0.26
N PHE A 50 -3.76 -24.79 -0.43
CA PHE A 50 -3.51 -23.40 -0.75
C PHE A 50 -4.59 -22.82 -1.67
N GLN A 51 -5.02 -21.61 -1.38
CA GLN A 51 -6.00 -20.86 -2.17
C GLN A 51 -5.35 -19.60 -2.76
N CYS A 52 -5.29 -19.56 -4.09
CA CYS A 52 -4.74 -18.38 -4.81
C CYS A 52 -5.82 -17.36 -5.20
N GLY A 53 -7.10 -17.64 -4.89
CA GLY A 53 -8.22 -16.77 -5.22
C GLY A 53 -8.48 -16.60 -6.73
N PRO A 54 -9.45 -15.77 -7.12
CA PRO A 54 -9.89 -15.65 -8.50
C PRO A 54 -8.85 -15.02 -9.44
N LEU A 55 -7.88 -14.31 -8.90
CA LEU A 55 -6.83 -13.61 -9.63
C LEU A 55 -5.48 -14.31 -9.60
N GLY A 56 -5.38 -15.46 -8.94
CA GLY A 56 -4.11 -16.18 -8.73
C GLY A 56 -3.31 -16.42 -10.01
N LYS A 57 -3.97 -16.74 -11.15
CA LYS A 57 -3.29 -16.94 -12.43
C LYS A 57 -2.51 -15.69 -12.90
N TRP A 58 -3.03 -14.49 -12.64
CA TRP A 58 -2.37 -13.24 -13.01
C TRP A 58 -1.21 -12.92 -12.08
N GLY A 59 -1.35 -13.23 -10.77
CA GLY A 59 -0.26 -13.16 -9.81
C GLY A 59 0.89 -14.11 -10.16
N VAL A 60 0.58 -15.37 -10.54
CA VAL A 60 1.58 -16.33 -11.02
C VAL A 60 2.21 -15.86 -12.33
N GLY A 61 1.41 -15.33 -13.27
CA GLY A 61 1.93 -14.75 -14.51
C GLY A 61 2.91 -13.61 -14.25
N PHE A 62 2.59 -12.72 -13.32
CA PHE A 62 3.50 -11.65 -12.89
C PHE A 62 4.79 -12.21 -12.26
N LEU A 63 4.70 -13.22 -11.37
CA LEU A 63 5.88 -13.87 -10.81
C LEU A 63 6.78 -14.49 -11.88
N LEU A 64 6.19 -15.15 -12.88
CA LEU A 64 6.97 -15.75 -13.98
C LEU A 64 7.64 -14.68 -14.84
N CYS A 65 6.94 -13.62 -15.23
CA CYS A 65 7.52 -12.55 -16.03
C CYS A 65 8.63 -11.81 -15.26
N SER A 66 8.41 -11.52 -13.96
CA SER A 66 9.44 -10.88 -13.12
C SER A 66 10.63 -11.79 -12.86
N PHE A 67 10.45 -13.11 -12.82
CA PHE A 67 11.56 -14.06 -12.78
C PHE A 67 12.36 -14.07 -14.09
N LEU A 68 11.67 -14.12 -15.23
CA LEU A 68 12.32 -14.09 -16.55
C LEU A 68 13.08 -12.78 -16.78
N SER A 69 12.60 -11.66 -16.22
CA SER A 69 13.31 -10.37 -16.32
C SER A 69 14.67 -10.36 -15.62
N ILE A 70 14.90 -11.26 -14.65
CA ILE A 70 16.21 -11.39 -13.98
C ILE A 70 17.33 -11.72 -14.98
N ALA A 71 17.02 -12.47 -16.03
CA ALA A 71 18.02 -12.89 -17.02
C ALA A 71 18.66 -11.73 -17.79
N VAL A 72 18.00 -10.59 -17.85
CA VAL A 72 18.49 -9.37 -18.54
C VAL A 72 19.03 -8.32 -17.55
N SER A 73 19.02 -8.61 -16.25
CA SER A 73 19.53 -7.69 -15.22
C SER A 73 21.06 -7.56 -15.30
N PRO A 74 21.60 -6.35 -15.12
CA PRO A 74 23.05 -6.14 -14.96
C PRO A 74 23.65 -6.88 -13.76
N ASP A 75 22.86 -7.12 -12.71
CA ASP A 75 23.23 -7.92 -11.54
C ASP A 75 22.17 -8.97 -11.25
N ILE A 76 22.40 -10.17 -11.78
CA ILE A 76 21.49 -11.32 -11.64
C ILE A 76 21.32 -11.72 -10.17
N SER A 77 22.40 -11.71 -9.38
CA SER A 77 22.37 -12.11 -7.96
C SER A 77 21.53 -11.16 -7.13
N PHE A 78 21.72 -9.86 -7.33
CA PHE A 78 20.93 -8.81 -6.69
C PHE A 78 19.45 -8.90 -7.07
N SER A 79 19.15 -9.06 -8.36
CA SER A 79 17.78 -9.19 -8.87
C SER A 79 17.09 -10.44 -8.35
N LEU A 80 17.77 -11.59 -8.30
CA LEU A 80 17.24 -12.84 -7.75
C LEU A 80 16.95 -12.71 -6.25
N PHE A 81 17.85 -12.09 -5.49
CA PHE A 81 17.64 -11.83 -4.06
C PHE A 81 16.40 -10.97 -3.84
N ASN A 82 16.28 -9.85 -4.54
CA ASN A 82 15.10 -8.98 -4.41
C ASN A 82 13.83 -9.69 -4.89
N TRP A 83 13.88 -10.49 -5.95
CA TRP A 83 12.73 -11.25 -6.43
C TRP A 83 12.22 -12.26 -5.39
N LEU A 84 13.11 -12.95 -4.69
CA LEU A 84 12.75 -13.89 -3.62
C LEU A 84 12.11 -13.17 -2.42
N PHE A 85 12.69 -12.05 -1.97
CA PHE A 85 12.26 -11.34 -0.76
C PHE A 85 11.15 -10.32 -1.00
N GLU A 86 10.77 -10.05 -2.24
CA GLU A 86 9.71 -9.12 -2.60
C GLU A 86 8.55 -9.85 -3.27
N PRO A 87 8.47 -10.02 -4.61
CA PRO A 87 7.27 -10.55 -5.24
C PRO A 87 6.91 -11.97 -4.79
N CYS A 88 7.90 -12.85 -4.54
CA CYS A 88 7.60 -14.19 -4.03
C CYS A 88 6.97 -14.18 -2.64
N LEU A 89 7.54 -13.39 -1.71
CA LEU A 89 6.98 -13.29 -0.36
C LEU A 89 5.67 -12.48 -0.34
N TYR A 90 5.49 -11.46 -1.20
CA TYR A 90 4.19 -10.78 -1.35
C TYR A 90 3.10 -11.76 -1.75
N MET A 91 3.39 -12.61 -2.74
CA MET A 91 2.45 -13.63 -3.19
C MET A 91 2.23 -14.71 -2.13
N ALA A 92 3.28 -15.13 -1.43
CA ALA A 92 3.15 -16.07 -0.31
C ALA A 92 2.23 -15.51 0.78
N PHE A 93 2.43 -14.25 1.20
CA PHE A 93 1.58 -13.60 2.19
C PHE A 93 0.13 -13.46 1.72
N TYR A 94 -0.08 -13.06 0.45
CA TYR A 94 -1.39 -13.01 -0.18
C TYR A 94 -2.10 -14.38 -0.13
N VAL A 95 -1.41 -15.45 -0.51
CA VAL A 95 -1.94 -16.82 -0.48
C VAL A 95 -2.22 -17.29 0.94
N LEU A 96 -1.35 -16.96 1.91
CA LEU A 96 -1.58 -17.29 3.32
C LEU A 96 -2.91 -16.69 3.83
N ILE A 97 -3.17 -15.42 3.54
CA ILE A 97 -4.40 -14.76 3.98
C ILE A 97 -5.62 -15.44 3.36
N LEU A 98 -5.63 -15.69 2.05
CA LEU A 98 -6.74 -16.36 1.38
C LEU A 98 -6.96 -17.80 1.85
N THR A 99 -5.89 -18.50 2.28
CA THR A 99 -5.93 -19.88 2.73
C THR A 99 -6.40 -20.01 4.17
N TYR A 100 -5.94 -19.13 5.06
CA TYR A 100 -6.13 -19.30 6.50
C TYR A 100 -7.24 -18.42 7.10
N ILE A 101 -7.59 -17.28 6.48
CA ILE A 101 -8.68 -16.43 6.94
C ILE A 101 -10.01 -16.95 6.33
N ARG A 102 -10.76 -17.75 7.12
CA ARG A 102 -11.93 -18.50 6.63
C ARG A 102 -13.27 -18.07 7.22
N ASN A 103 -13.26 -17.19 8.21
CA ASN A 103 -14.48 -16.73 8.87
C ASN A 103 -14.37 -15.28 9.32
N GLU A 104 -15.51 -14.68 9.68
CA GLU A 104 -15.58 -13.28 10.08
C GLU A 104 -14.81 -12.97 11.37
N GLU A 105 -14.68 -13.92 12.31
CA GLU A 105 -13.94 -13.69 13.54
C GLU A 105 -12.44 -13.60 13.27
N GLU A 106 -11.91 -14.41 12.37
CA GLU A 106 -10.52 -14.32 11.92
C GLU A 106 -10.25 -13.00 11.19
N GLN A 107 -11.19 -12.56 10.31
CA GLN A 107 -11.10 -11.23 9.67
C GLN A 107 -11.10 -10.10 10.71
N LYS A 108 -11.96 -10.17 11.73
CA LYS A 108 -12.00 -9.19 12.83
C LYS A 108 -10.70 -9.17 13.63
N CYS A 109 -10.05 -10.31 13.85
CA CYS A 109 -8.74 -10.37 14.50
C CYS A 109 -7.64 -9.68 13.67
N VAL A 110 -7.62 -9.89 12.35
CA VAL A 110 -6.72 -9.15 11.45
C VAL A 110 -6.99 -7.65 11.52
N LEU A 111 -8.27 -7.22 11.44
CA LEU A 111 -8.62 -5.80 11.54
C LEU A 111 -8.19 -5.17 12.87
N LYS A 112 -8.31 -5.90 13.99
CA LYS A 112 -7.80 -5.42 15.29
C LYS A 112 -6.28 -5.22 15.26
N ALA A 113 -5.53 -6.15 14.68
CA ALA A 113 -4.08 -6.02 14.53
C ALA A 113 -3.69 -4.81 13.65
N ILE A 114 -4.39 -4.62 12.52
CA ILE A 114 -4.22 -3.47 11.63
C ILE A 114 -4.48 -2.15 12.36
N PHE A 115 -5.63 -2.03 13.05
CA PHE A 115 -5.99 -0.79 13.73
C PHE A 115 -5.09 -0.50 14.94
N LEU A 116 -4.64 -1.52 15.65
CA LEU A 116 -3.66 -1.36 16.73
C LEU A 116 -2.31 -0.86 16.19
N GLY A 117 -1.83 -1.45 15.10
CA GLY A 117 -0.63 -0.97 14.41
C GLY A 117 -0.77 0.48 13.94
N ALA A 118 -1.93 0.84 13.38
CA ALA A 118 -2.21 2.20 12.94
C ALA A 118 -2.21 3.20 14.11
N VAL A 119 -2.76 2.85 15.27
CA VAL A 119 -2.71 3.67 16.48
C VAL A 119 -1.26 3.90 16.92
N CYS A 120 -0.44 2.84 16.96
CA CYS A 120 0.99 2.97 17.32
C CYS A 120 1.73 3.91 16.35
N VAL A 121 1.50 3.74 15.04
CA VAL A 121 2.11 4.57 13.99
C VAL A 121 1.68 6.04 14.10
N VAL A 122 0.39 6.30 14.37
CA VAL A 122 -0.13 7.66 14.58
C VAL A 122 0.50 8.30 15.81
N ILE A 123 0.54 7.59 16.94
CA ILE A 123 1.14 8.11 18.18
C ILE A 123 2.60 8.46 17.93
N TRP A 124 3.37 7.54 17.33
CA TRP A 124 4.78 7.80 17.04
C TRP A 124 4.96 8.96 16.07
N GLY A 125 4.12 9.07 15.04
CA GLY A 125 4.15 10.20 14.10
C GLY A 125 3.92 11.54 14.80
N ILE A 126 3.00 11.62 15.75
CA ILE A 126 2.75 12.83 16.54
C ILE A 126 3.94 13.16 17.45
N VAL A 127 4.49 12.17 18.15
CA VAL A 127 5.69 12.33 19.00
C VAL A 127 6.87 12.84 18.18
N GLN A 128 7.09 12.24 17.00
CA GLN A 128 8.14 12.64 16.07
C GLN A 128 7.95 14.07 15.56
N TYR A 129 6.74 14.41 15.10
CA TYR A 129 6.47 15.73 14.52
C TYR A 129 6.56 16.85 15.56
N ALA A 130 6.07 16.59 16.76
CA ALA A 130 6.16 17.52 17.90
C ALA A 130 7.55 17.61 18.52
N ASP A 131 8.47 16.72 18.13
CA ASP A 131 9.85 16.62 18.66
C ASP A 131 9.92 16.56 20.19
N ILE A 132 9.03 15.74 20.75
CA ILE A 132 8.91 15.58 22.21
C ILE A 132 10.22 15.00 22.74
N GLY A 133 10.90 15.80 23.59
CA GLY A 133 12.18 15.40 24.20
C GLY A 133 13.42 15.60 23.32
N GLY A 134 13.35 16.28 22.17
CA GLY A 134 14.49 16.53 21.28
C GLY A 134 15.09 15.30 20.61
N MET A 135 14.39 14.14 20.69
CA MET A 135 14.91 12.86 20.21
C MET A 135 14.93 12.73 18.69
N THR A 136 14.23 13.61 17.98
CA THR A 136 13.97 13.43 16.55
C THR A 136 14.69 14.44 15.66
N GLN A 137 15.46 15.37 16.22
CA GLN A 137 16.18 16.40 15.45
C GLN A 137 17.07 15.79 14.37
N ASN A 138 17.78 14.71 14.66
CA ASN A 138 18.65 14.01 13.72
C ASN A 138 17.90 13.21 12.64
N LEU A 139 16.60 12.93 12.83
CA LEU A 139 15.80 12.19 11.86
C LEU A 139 15.32 13.07 10.69
N TYR A 140 15.34 14.39 10.86
CA TYR A 140 14.94 15.37 9.83
C TYR A 140 16.07 15.85 8.93
N SER A 141 17.24 15.21 8.97
CA SER A 141 18.44 15.62 8.23
C SER A 141 18.34 15.47 6.70
N GLY A 142 17.22 15.03 6.15
CA GLY A 142 17.01 14.88 4.71
C GLY A 142 16.12 15.97 4.13
N ALA A 143 16.60 16.66 3.10
CA ALA A 143 15.83 17.67 2.38
C ALA A 143 14.76 17.02 1.47
N TRP A 144 13.64 16.59 2.04
CA TRP A 144 12.46 16.14 1.26
C TRP A 144 11.66 17.30 0.63
N VAL A 145 12.13 18.52 0.83
CA VAL A 145 11.51 19.74 0.30
C VAL A 145 12.61 20.73 -0.01
N ASP A 146 12.50 21.43 -1.14
CA ASP A 146 13.40 22.52 -1.49
C ASP A 146 13.25 23.67 -0.46
N PRO A 147 14.28 23.95 0.37
CA PRO A 147 14.19 24.97 1.41
C PRO A 147 14.15 26.39 0.83
N ALA A 148 14.66 26.61 -0.40
CA ALA A 148 14.58 27.92 -1.05
C ALA A 148 13.13 28.26 -1.46
N ARG A 149 12.37 27.24 -1.85
CA ARG A 149 10.97 27.42 -2.28
C ARG A 149 9.96 27.35 -1.14
N PHE A 150 10.25 26.55 -0.12
CA PHE A 150 9.37 26.35 1.05
C PHE A 150 10.15 26.56 2.35
N PRO A 151 10.63 27.78 2.62
CA PRO A 151 11.51 28.04 3.76
C PRO A 151 10.86 27.78 5.12
N LEU A 152 9.53 27.84 5.17
CA LEU A 152 8.77 27.58 6.39
C LEU A 152 8.52 26.07 6.62
N LEU A 153 8.61 25.25 5.58
CA LEU A 153 8.36 23.80 5.68
C LEU A 153 9.62 23.05 6.10
N GLN A 154 9.95 23.16 7.37
CA GLN A 154 11.15 22.53 7.95
C GLN A 154 10.97 21.03 8.25
N ARG A 155 9.72 20.57 8.48
CA ARG A 155 9.42 19.22 8.93
C ARG A 155 8.24 18.64 8.15
N ARG A 156 8.34 17.36 7.81
CA ARG A 156 7.25 16.56 7.26
C ARG A 156 7.11 15.29 8.09
N MET A 157 5.85 14.92 8.44
CA MET A 157 5.61 13.71 9.22
C MET A 157 5.82 12.45 8.36
N PHE A 158 6.60 11.48 8.86
CA PHE A 158 6.83 10.18 8.22
C PHE A 158 6.68 8.98 9.18
N SER A 159 6.63 9.22 10.49
CA SER A 159 6.42 8.23 11.55
C SER A 159 7.48 7.11 11.50
N THR A 160 7.05 5.87 11.47
CA THR A 160 7.87 4.66 11.37
C THR A 160 8.23 4.28 9.94
N LEU A 161 7.67 4.99 8.95
CA LEU A 161 7.90 4.75 7.53
C LEU A 161 9.13 5.55 7.07
N GLU A 162 9.77 5.11 6.00
CA GLU A 162 11.06 5.64 5.53
C GLU A 162 11.00 7.10 5.06
N ASN A 163 9.84 7.55 4.56
CA ASN A 163 9.63 8.92 4.11
C ASN A 163 8.15 9.34 4.15
N PRO A 164 7.85 10.65 4.06
CA PRO A 164 6.49 11.18 4.13
C PRO A 164 5.54 10.68 3.04
N ASN A 165 6.03 10.34 1.84
CA ASN A 165 5.17 9.85 0.77
C ASN A 165 4.72 8.42 1.03
N LEU A 166 5.62 7.56 1.54
CA LEU A 166 5.28 6.20 1.97
C LEU A 166 4.30 6.21 3.15
N PHE A 167 4.52 7.13 4.10
CA PHE A 167 3.57 7.32 5.19
C PHE A 167 2.19 7.77 4.68
N GLY A 168 2.16 8.71 3.73
CA GLY A 168 0.92 9.11 3.06
C GLY A 168 0.19 7.93 2.39
N ALA A 169 0.91 7.07 1.67
CA ALA A 169 0.35 5.87 1.03
C ALA A 169 -0.20 4.87 2.07
N TYR A 170 0.50 4.63 3.17
CA TYR A 170 0.03 3.82 4.29
C TYR A 170 -1.27 4.38 4.88
N LEU A 171 -1.28 5.69 5.19
CA LEU A 171 -2.46 6.36 5.75
C LEU A 171 -3.67 6.26 4.81
N LEU A 172 -3.48 6.41 3.49
CA LEU A 172 -4.54 6.24 2.50
C LEU A 172 -5.15 4.85 2.54
N MET A 173 -4.35 3.79 2.68
CA MET A 173 -4.85 2.42 2.79
C MET A 173 -5.66 2.22 4.07
N VAL A 174 -5.19 2.74 5.21
CA VAL A 174 -5.92 2.62 6.48
C VAL A 174 -7.19 3.49 6.49
N ILE A 175 -7.14 4.71 5.96
CA ILE A 175 -8.32 5.58 5.77
C ILE A 175 -9.37 4.85 4.91
N SER A 176 -8.95 4.26 3.79
CA SER A 176 -9.82 3.48 2.90
C SER A 176 -10.44 2.27 3.59
N LEU A 177 -9.74 1.69 4.57
CA LEU A 177 -10.24 0.59 5.38
C LEU A 177 -11.23 1.07 6.44
N VAL A 178 -11.00 2.21 7.11
CA VAL A 178 -11.83 2.73 8.21
C VAL A 178 -13.15 3.32 7.72
N ILE A 179 -13.15 4.04 6.59
CA ILE A 179 -14.35 4.75 6.07
C ILE A 179 -15.58 3.84 5.97
N PRO A 180 -15.52 2.63 5.36
CA PRO A 180 -16.69 1.76 5.24
C PRO A 180 -17.32 1.37 6.59
N PHE A 181 -16.52 1.20 7.65
CA PHE A 181 -17.04 0.87 8.97
C PHE A 181 -17.81 2.04 9.64
N LEU A 182 -17.52 3.29 9.25
CA LEU A 182 -18.33 4.44 9.66
C LEU A 182 -19.70 4.47 8.96
N LEU A 183 -19.77 3.89 7.76
CA LEU A 183 -20.99 3.83 6.95
C LEU A 183 -21.90 2.65 7.36
N GLU A 184 -21.35 1.65 8.03
CA GLU A 184 -22.13 0.51 8.54
C GLU A 184 -23.10 0.94 9.64
N LYS A 185 -24.23 0.23 9.79
CA LYS A 185 -25.19 0.45 10.89
C LYS A 185 -24.70 -0.24 12.18
N GLU A 186 -23.55 0.17 12.67
CA GLU A 186 -22.94 -0.33 13.91
C GLU A 186 -23.40 0.46 15.14
N LYS A 187 -23.06 -0.08 16.35
CA LYS A 187 -23.28 0.62 17.62
C LYS A 187 -22.53 1.94 17.68
N THR A 188 -23.14 2.98 18.23
CA THR A 188 -22.58 4.34 18.32
C THR A 188 -21.17 4.39 18.91
N GLN A 189 -20.88 3.57 19.94
CA GLN A 189 -19.55 3.54 20.57
C GLN A 189 -18.43 3.13 19.60
N LYS A 190 -18.65 2.10 18.77
CA LYS A 190 -17.66 1.70 17.75
C LYS A 190 -17.44 2.78 16.69
N LYS A 191 -18.52 3.43 16.27
CA LYS A 191 -18.41 4.55 15.32
C LYS A 191 -17.60 5.71 15.86
N VAL A 192 -17.74 6.06 17.13
CA VAL A 192 -16.94 7.10 17.77
C VAL A 192 -15.45 6.74 17.70
N LEU A 193 -15.08 5.49 18.00
CA LEU A 193 -13.70 5.04 17.90
C LEU A 193 -13.16 5.11 16.45
N TYR A 194 -13.92 4.66 15.47
CA TYR A 194 -13.53 4.77 14.06
C TYR A 194 -13.42 6.21 13.61
N PHE A 195 -14.31 7.09 14.07
CA PHE A 195 -14.27 8.53 13.75
C PHE A 195 -13.01 9.18 14.36
N ILE A 196 -12.69 8.89 15.62
CA ILE A 196 -11.49 9.39 16.28
C ILE A 196 -10.24 8.92 15.52
N LEU A 197 -10.18 7.62 15.19
CA LEU A 197 -9.06 7.08 14.41
C LEU A 197 -8.95 7.77 13.05
N LEU A 198 -10.06 7.92 12.32
CA LEU A 198 -10.08 8.60 11.03
C LEU A 198 -9.59 10.06 11.14
N ALA A 199 -10.03 10.78 12.16
CA ALA A 199 -9.61 12.17 12.38
C ALA A 199 -8.09 12.28 12.58
N PHE A 200 -7.49 11.39 13.37
CA PHE A 200 -6.04 11.34 13.55
C PHE A 200 -5.28 10.92 12.29
N LEU A 201 -5.81 9.94 11.53
CA LEU A 201 -5.21 9.53 10.26
C LEU A 201 -5.21 10.67 9.24
N VAL A 202 -6.32 11.41 9.11
CA VAL A 202 -6.43 12.57 8.22
C VAL A 202 -5.51 13.71 8.69
N PHE A 203 -5.43 13.95 9.99
CA PHE A 203 -4.48 14.91 10.57
C PHE A 203 -3.03 14.57 10.22
N CYS A 204 -2.63 13.30 10.43
CA CYS A 204 -1.30 12.85 10.04
C CYS A 204 -1.08 12.97 8.53
N LEU A 205 -2.09 12.63 7.70
CA LEU A 205 -2.01 12.75 6.24
C LEU A 205 -1.76 14.21 5.80
N ALA A 206 -2.41 15.18 6.43
CA ALA A 206 -2.16 16.59 6.20
C ALA A 206 -0.70 16.95 6.49
N LEU A 207 -0.14 16.50 7.62
CA LEU A 207 1.23 16.79 8.05
C LEU A 207 2.32 16.01 7.29
N THR A 208 1.95 15.06 6.44
CA THR A 208 2.90 14.48 5.48
C THR A 208 3.34 15.48 4.41
N TYR A 209 2.52 16.49 4.11
CA TYR A 209 2.71 17.40 2.97
C TYR A 209 2.92 16.68 1.64
N SER A 210 2.39 15.46 1.50
CA SER A 210 2.48 14.65 0.29
C SER A 210 1.35 15.00 -0.66
N ARG A 211 1.68 15.74 -1.73
CA ARG A 211 0.71 16.17 -2.74
C ARG A 211 0.02 14.98 -3.43
N GLY A 212 0.78 13.94 -3.79
CA GLY A 212 0.22 12.71 -4.38
C GLY A 212 -0.79 12.02 -3.45
N ALA A 213 -0.51 11.98 -2.14
CA ALA A 213 -1.42 11.42 -1.16
C ALA A 213 -2.69 12.28 -0.98
N TRP A 214 -2.58 13.61 -1.04
CA TRP A 214 -3.74 14.51 -0.96
C TRP A 214 -4.65 14.39 -2.18
N VAL A 215 -4.09 14.29 -3.39
CA VAL A 215 -4.86 14.04 -4.63
C VAL A 215 -5.57 12.69 -4.55
N SER A 216 -4.91 11.66 -4.01
CA SER A 216 -5.52 10.35 -3.79
C SER A 216 -6.66 10.40 -2.76
N ALA A 217 -6.50 11.15 -1.68
CA ALA A 217 -7.58 11.37 -0.71
C ALA A 217 -8.77 12.10 -1.34
N LEU A 218 -8.52 13.09 -2.19
CA LEU A 218 -9.55 13.78 -2.96
C LEU A 218 -10.31 12.81 -3.89
N ALA A 219 -9.59 11.91 -4.57
CA ALA A 219 -10.22 10.89 -5.40
C ALA A 219 -11.12 9.94 -4.58
N LEU A 220 -10.76 9.63 -3.33
CA LEU A 220 -11.61 8.86 -2.41
C LEU A 220 -12.90 9.64 -2.06
N VAL A 221 -12.82 10.95 -1.81
CA VAL A 221 -14.00 11.78 -1.55
C VAL A 221 -14.91 11.84 -2.79
N ILE A 222 -14.34 11.95 -3.99
CA ILE A 222 -15.09 11.86 -5.25
C ILE A 222 -15.79 10.51 -5.36
N ALA A 223 -15.08 9.42 -5.10
CA ALA A 223 -15.65 8.07 -5.16
C ALA A 223 -16.79 7.88 -4.13
N LEU A 224 -16.64 8.39 -2.91
CA LEU A 224 -17.71 8.39 -1.90
C LEU A 224 -18.92 9.18 -2.39
N THR A 225 -18.71 10.35 -2.98
CA THR A 225 -19.78 11.20 -3.51
C THR A 225 -20.54 10.51 -4.64
N VAL A 226 -19.84 9.88 -5.56
CA VAL A 226 -20.44 9.27 -6.77
C VAL A 226 -21.06 7.90 -6.47
N PHE A 227 -20.39 7.07 -5.67
CA PHE A 227 -20.80 5.67 -5.50
C PHE A 227 -21.62 5.42 -4.24
N TYR A 228 -21.58 6.31 -3.26
CA TYR A 228 -22.27 6.09 -1.98
C TYR A 228 -23.33 7.15 -1.67
N ASP A 229 -22.96 8.41 -1.44
CA ASP A 229 -23.91 9.50 -1.14
C ASP A 229 -23.34 10.86 -1.59
N LYS A 230 -24.12 11.60 -2.39
CA LYS A 230 -23.77 12.95 -2.86
C LYS A 230 -23.44 13.95 -1.75
N ARG A 231 -23.88 13.71 -0.52
CA ARG A 231 -23.59 14.58 0.64
C ARG A 231 -22.11 14.65 0.98
N PHE A 232 -21.30 13.65 0.58
CA PHE A 232 -19.86 13.70 0.75
C PHE A 232 -19.20 14.82 -0.06
N SER A 233 -19.88 15.39 -1.07
CA SER A 233 -19.42 16.61 -1.75
C SER A 233 -19.25 17.79 -0.80
N LEU A 234 -19.96 17.84 0.33
CA LEU A 234 -19.78 18.88 1.34
C LEU A 234 -18.37 18.88 1.95
N LEU A 235 -17.64 17.76 1.91
CA LEU A 235 -16.24 17.70 2.36
C LEU A 235 -15.34 18.62 1.50
N PHE A 236 -15.66 18.83 0.21
CA PHE A 236 -14.92 19.79 -0.63
C PHE A 236 -15.08 21.21 -0.10
N LEU A 237 -16.29 21.59 0.33
CA LEU A 237 -16.55 22.90 0.91
C LEU A 237 -15.80 23.07 2.24
N VAL A 238 -15.76 22.02 3.08
CA VAL A 238 -15.01 22.03 4.34
C VAL A 238 -13.52 22.21 4.07
N VAL A 239 -12.95 21.48 3.13
CA VAL A 239 -11.53 21.62 2.74
C VAL A 239 -11.26 23.03 2.18
N ALA A 240 -12.11 23.52 1.28
CA ALA A 240 -11.98 24.88 0.73
C ALA A 240 -12.04 25.95 1.81
N LEU A 241 -12.96 25.80 2.78
CA LEU A 241 -13.08 26.72 3.91
C LEU A 241 -11.82 26.70 4.80
N ILE A 242 -11.32 25.52 5.14
CA ILE A 242 -10.08 25.39 5.92
C ILE A 242 -8.91 26.06 5.19
N LEU A 243 -8.76 25.84 3.88
CA LEU A 243 -7.69 26.46 3.09
C LEU A 243 -7.85 27.96 2.94
N SER A 244 -9.08 28.49 2.92
CA SER A 244 -9.33 29.93 2.83
C SER A 244 -9.10 30.65 4.16
N CYS A 245 -9.35 29.99 5.28
CA CYS A 245 -9.16 30.55 6.62
C CYS A 245 -7.75 30.39 7.17
N TYR A 246 -7.02 29.36 6.73
CA TYR A 246 -5.67 29.06 7.20
C TYR A 246 -4.63 29.50 6.19
N HIS A 247 -3.97 30.62 6.46
CA HIS A 247 -2.84 31.14 5.67
C HIS A 247 -1.53 30.61 6.27
N GLY A 248 -1.02 29.50 5.75
CA GLY A 248 0.21 28.86 6.24
C GLY A 248 0.74 27.79 5.31
N GLN A 249 1.71 27.03 5.78
CA GLN A 249 2.43 26.00 5.00
C GLN A 249 1.53 25.00 4.27
N LEU A 250 0.40 24.60 4.87
CA LEU A 250 -0.56 23.68 4.25
C LEU A 250 -1.20 24.31 3.01
N THR A 251 -1.63 25.56 3.12
CA THR A 251 -2.26 26.29 2.00
C THR A 251 -1.26 26.54 0.88
N GLU A 252 -0.05 27.02 1.19
CA GLU A 252 1.02 27.21 0.20
C GLU A 252 1.35 25.92 -0.53
N ARG A 253 1.48 24.82 0.22
CA ARG A 253 1.77 23.49 -0.36
C ARG A 253 0.60 22.97 -1.19
N PHE A 254 -0.65 23.26 -0.81
CA PHE A 254 -1.83 22.90 -1.60
C PHE A 254 -1.92 23.71 -2.89
N ILE A 255 -1.70 25.03 -2.83
CA ILE A 255 -1.69 25.90 -4.02
C ILE A 255 -0.60 25.48 -4.99
N SER A 256 0.55 24.98 -4.50
CA SER A 256 1.64 24.47 -5.34
C SER A 256 1.26 23.25 -6.19
N LEU A 257 0.11 22.59 -5.93
CA LEU A 257 -0.44 21.56 -6.83
C LEU A 257 -0.77 22.10 -8.22
N PHE A 258 -1.14 23.39 -8.30
CA PHE A 258 -1.56 24.06 -9.53
C PHE A 258 -0.43 24.89 -10.17
N GLY A 259 0.73 24.99 -9.52
CA GLY A 259 1.89 25.74 -10.00
C GLY A 259 2.71 24.97 -11.02
N ARG A 260 3.10 25.61 -12.14
CA ARG A 260 3.91 25.03 -13.22
C ARG A 260 5.42 24.98 -12.93
N GLU A 261 5.91 25.72 -11.94
CA GLU A 261 7.35 25.93 -11.69
C GLU A 261 7.92 25.04 -10.58
N ASP A 262 7.31 23.87 -10.30
CA ASP A 262 7.80 23.00 -9.24
C ASP A 262 8.96 22.13 -9.73
N THR A 263 10.16 22.33 -9.17
CA THR A 263 11.37 21.55 -9.46
C THR A 263 11.10 20.04 -9.33
N SER A 264 10.27 19.62 -8.38
CA SER A 264 9.93 18.20 -8.19
C SER A 264 9.04 17.63 -9.30
N VAL A 265 8.26 18.46 -9.98
CA VAL A 265 7.47 18.05 -11.17
C VAL A 265 8.39 17.91 -12.36
N GLY A 266 9.27 18.91 -12.58
CA GLY A 266 10.28 18.84 -13.66
C GLY A 266 11.18 17.62 -13.55
N LEU A 267 11.69 17.32 -12.35
CA LEU A 267 12.48 16.12 -12.10
C LEU A 267 11.71 14.83 -12.40
N ARG A 268 10.43 14.75 -12.03
CA ARG A 268 9.62 13.56 -12.36
C ARG A 268 9.39 13.40 -13.86
N MET A 269 9.14 14.50 -14.58
CA MET A 269 9.00 14.44 -16.03
C MET A 269 10.28 13.91 -16.70
N ALA A 270 11.43 14.39 -16.28
CA ALA A 270 12.72 13.89 -16.75
C ALA A 270 12.92 12.39 -16.44
N LEU A 271 12.56 11.95 -15.23
CA LEU A 271 12.57 10.53 -14.86
C LEU A 271 11.59 9.70 -15.72
N TRP A 272 10.43 10.25 -16.06
CA TRP A 272 9.43 9.55 -16.88
C TRP A 272 9.90 9.39 -18.33
N GLU A 273 10.53 10.41 -18.90
CA GLU A 273 11.13 10.33 -20.24
C GLU A 273 12.25 9.27 -20.30
N SER A 274 13.16 9.29 -19.33
CA SER A 274 14.20 8.26 -19.20
C SER A 274 13.61 6.86 -19.02
N THR A 275 12.56 6.73 -18.20
CA THR A 275 11.91 5.43 -17.96
C THR A 275 11.16 4.93 -19.19
N TRP A 276 10.56 5.85 -19.95
CA TRP A 276 9.88 5.50 -21.20
C TRP A 276 10.88 4.97 -22.23
N ALA A 277 12.05 5.58 -22.37
CA ALA A 277 13.12 5.06 -23.22
C ALA A 277 13.52 3.63 -22.84
N MET A 278 13.62 3.31 -21.53
CA MET A 278 13.87 1.92 -21.08
C MET A 278 12.77 0.96 -21.54
N VAL A 279 11.49 1.38 -21.53
CA VAL A 279 10.36 0.56 -21.99
C VAL A 279 10.44 0.33 -23.50
N GLU A 280 10.79 1.35 -24.29
CA GLU A 280 10.93 1.25 -25.75
C GLU A 280 12.07 0.32 -26.15
N GLU A 281 13.19 0.36 -25.46
CA GLU A 281 14.36 -0.49 -25.76
C GLU A 281 14.20 -1.93 -25.24
N HIS A 282 13.48 -2.12 -24.11
CA HIS A 282 13.33 -3.42 -23.45
C HIS A 282 11.87 -3.86 -23.26
N PRO A 283 11.03 -3.91 -24.34
CA PRO A 283 9.58 -4.07 -24.20
C PRO A 283 9.13 -5.45 -23.70
N LEU A 284 9.93 -6.51 -23.88
CA LEU A 284 9.52 -7.89 -23.57
C LEU A 284 9.86 -8.32 -22.15
N LEU A 285 11.11 -8.14 -21.73
CA LEU A 285 11.61 -8.58 -20.42
C LEU A 285 11.86 -7.41 -19.47
N GLY A 286 11.83 -6.18 -19.95
CA GLY A 286 12.26 -5.02 -19.18
C GLY A 286 13.77 -5.02 -18.94
N ILE A 287 14.20 -4.27 -17.92
CA ILE A 287 15.60 -4.10 -17.51
C ILE A 287 16.03 -5.01 -16.35
N GLY A 288 15.11 -5.85 -15.84
CA GLY A 288 15.34 -6.74 -14.71
C GLY A 288 14.70 -6.25 -13.40
N TRP A 289 14.16 -7.21 -12.62
CA TRP A 289 13.54 -6.90 -11.33
C TRP A 289 14.55 -6.28 -10.36
N GLY A 290 14.21 -5.11 -9.79
CA GLY A 290 15.08 -4.40 -8.85
C GLY A 290 16.26 -3.64 -9.47
N ALA A 291 16.52 -3.78 -10.79
CA ALA A 291 17.68 -3.24 -11.46
C ALA A 291 17.57 -1.76 -11.88
N TYR A 292 16.46 -1.07 -11.60
CA TYR A 292 16.22 0.30 -12.08
C TYR A 292 17.39 1.26 -11.74
N TRP A 293 17.85 1.26 -10.50
CA TRP A 293 18.94 2.14 -10.05
C TRP A 293 20.31 1.82 -10.68
N LEU A 294 20.49 0.57 -11.16
CA LEU A 294 21.72 0.14 -11.88
C LEU A 294 21.71 0.63 -13.34
N VAL A 295 20.53 0.63 -13.96
CA VAL A 295 20.35 0.95 -15.39
C VAL A 295 20.09 2.44 -15.61
N TYR A 296 19.41 3.11 -14.66
CA TYR A 296 19.03 4.51 -14.79
C TYR A 296 20.20 5.46 -15.15
N PRO A 297 21.41 5.31 -14.64
CA PRO A 297 22.54 6.19 -15.04
C PRO A 297 22.79 6.27 -16.54
N ASP A 298 22.54 5.20 -17.29
CA ASP A 298 22.70 5.14 -18.76
C ASP A 298 21.60 5.91 -19.50
N TYR A 299 20.46 6.14 -18.84
CA TYR A 299 19.28 6.88 -19.35
C TYR A 299 19.12 8.25 -18.70
N ASN A 300 20.11 8.73 -17.93
CA ASN A 300 20.02 10.02 -17.26
C ASN A 300 20.37 11.18 -18.21
N PHE A 301 19.47 11.48 -19.14
CA PHE A 301 19.69 12.52 -20.14
C PHE A 301 19.42 13.94 -19.62
N PHE A 302 18.63 14.09 -18.57
CA PHE A 302 18.05 15.36 -18.14
C PHE A 302 18.55 15.86 -16.79
N ILE A 303 19.00 14.95 -15.90
CA ILE A 303 19.39 15.27 -14.53
C ILE A 303 20.93 15.18 -14.42
N GLN A 304 21.60 16.23 -14.85
CA GLN A 304 23.07 16.30 -14.77
C GLN A 304 23.52 16.73 -13.37
N ASN A 305 24.65 16.16 -12.90
CA ASN A 305 25.33 16.52 -11.64
C ASN A 305 24.59 16.22 -10.33
N MET A 306 23.69 15.24 -10.29
CA MET A 306 23.15 14.74 -9.03
C MET A 306 23.90 13.51 -8.54
N ASN A 307 24.60 13.63 -7.43
CA ASN A 307 25.15 12.50 -6.66
C ASN A 307 24.02 11.74 -5.89
N VAL A 308 22.85 11.60 -6.51
CA VAL A 308 21.69 10.97 -5.88
C VAL A 308 21.36 9.70 -6.65
N VAL A 309 21.30 8.57 -5.93
CA VAL A 309 20.86 7.30 -6.51
C VAL A 309 19.36 7.32 -6.69
N ILE A 310 18.89 7.10 -7.90
CA ILE A 310 17.46 7.05 -8.26
C ILE A 310 17.01 5.59 -8.29
N TYR A 311 16.20 5.20 -7.34
CA TYR A 311 15.75 3.81 -7.17
C TYR A 311 14.50 3.46 -7.98
N HIS A 312 13.70 4.44 -8.39
CA HIS A 312 12.46 4.20 -9.12
C HIS A 312 11.96 5.47 -9.86
N ALA A 313 11.06 5.28 -10.83
CA ALA A 313 10.54 6.34 -11.72
C ALA A 313 9.57 7.32 -11.05
N HIS A 314 9.21 7.18 -9.79
CA HIS A 314 8.10 7.90 -9.16
C HIS A 314 6.78 7.87 -9.96
N ASN A 315 6.55 6.77 -10.67
CA ASN A 315 5.34 6.48 -11.42
C ASN A 315 5.20 4.96 -11.59
N MET A 316 4.16 4.38 -10.99
CA MET A 316 3.92 2.93 -11.03
C MET A 316 3.71 2.43 -12.46
N TYR A 317 3.03 3.22 -13.29
CA TYR A 317 2.63 2.82 -14.66
C TYR A 317 3.81 2.79 -15.62
N LEU A 318 4.87 3.51 -15.34
CA LEU A 318 6.13 3.48 -16.09
C LEU A 318 7.12 2.51 -15.47
N GLN A 319 7.22 2.47 -14.14
CA GLN A 319 8.16 1.62 -13.43
C GLN A 319 7.94 0.13 -13.73
N ILE A 320 6.69 -0.34 -13.65
CA ILE A 320 6.43 -1.76 -13.82
C ILE A 320 6.80 -2.26 -15.22
N PRO A 321 6.34 -1.65 -16.33
CA PRO A 321 6.77 -2.10 -17.67
C PRO A 321 8.27 -1.93 -17.90
N ALA A 322 8.92 -0.93 -17.31
CA ALA A 322 10.37 -0.79 -17.43
C ALA A 322 11.13 -1.97 -16.81
N VAL A 323 10.71 -2.47 -15.65
CA VAL A 323 11.46 -3.53 -14.94
C VAL A 323 11.11 -4.95 -15.35
N VAL A 324 9.85 -5.23 -15.79
CA VAL A 324 9.41 -6.60 -16.11
C VAL A 324 8.86 -6.75 -17.54
N GLY A 325 9.00 -5.72 -18.36
CA GLY A 325 8.44 -5.67 -19.72
C GLY A 325 6.92 -5.54 -19.74
N ILE A 326 6.38 -5.35 -20.97
CA ILE A 326 4.94 -5.19 -21.21
C ILE A 326 4.13 -6.43 -20.78
N PRO A 327 4.55 -7.68 -21.08
CA PRO A 327 3.81 -8.86 -20.65
C PRO A 327 3.67 -8.96 -19.12
N GLY A 328 4.75 -8.68 -18.39
CA GLY A 328 4.75 -8.65 -16.93
C GLY A 328 3.88 -7.51 -16.38
N ALA A 329 3.91 -6.34 -17.01
CA ALA A 329 3.06 -5.20 -16.67
C ALA A 329 1.57 -5.51 -16.85
N ILE A 330 1.18 -6.19 -17.94
CA ILE A 330 -0.21 -6.63 -18.15
C ILE A 330 -0.64 -7.54 -16.99
N CYS A 331 0.15 -8.56 -16.66
CA CYS A 331 -0.15 -9.45 -15.53
C CYS A 331 -0.29 -8.68 -14.22
N TYR A 332 0.64 -7.77 -13.94
CA TYR A 332 0.61 -6.93 -12.73
C TYR A 332 -0.64 -6.05 -12.67
N PHE A 333 -0.96 -5.32 -13.73
CA PHE A 333 -2.10 -4.40 -13.70
C PHE A 333 -3.45 -5.13 -13.70
N VAL A 334 -3.56 -6.28 -14.38
CA VAL A 334 -4.76 -7.12 -14.26
C VAL A 334 -4.89 -7.66 -12.84
N PHE A 335 -3.80 -8.07 -12.20
CA PHE A 335 -3.80 -8.49 -10.80
C PHE A 335 -4.18 -7.31 -9.88
N PHE A 336 -3.56 -6.15 -10.06
CA PHE A 336 -3.80 -4.94 -9.26
C PHE A 336 -5.24 -4.44 -9.37
N PHE A 337 -5.72 -4.09 -10.57
CA PHE A 337 -7.06 -3.56 -10.78
C PHE A 337 -8.14 -4.62 -10.61
N GLY A 338 -7.81 -5.88 -10.91
CA GLY A 338 -8.68 -7.02 -10.70
C GLY A 338 -9.15 -7.14 -9.24
N HIS A 339 -8.28 -6.80 -8.26
CA HIS A 339 -8.67 -6.77 -6.85
C HIS A 339 -9.77 -5.76 -6.58
N GLY A 340 -9.66 -4.54 -7.11
CA GLY A 340 -10.73 -3.55 -7.02
C GLY A 340 -12.04 -4.01 -7.64
N TRP A 341 -11.97 -4.72 -8.78
CA TRP A 341 -13.14 -5.30 -9.44
C TRP A 341 -13.78 -6.42 -8.62
N VAL A 342 -12.99 -7.34 -8.08
CA VAL A 342 -13.48 -8.43 -7.21
C VAL A 342 -14.06 -7.85 -5.92
N ALA A 343 -13.38 -6.89 -5.31
CA ALA A 343 -13.84 -6.17 -4.13
C ALA A 343 -15.17 -5.43 -4.38
N LYS A 344 -15.36 -4.81 -5.56
CA LYS A 344 -16.64 -4.22 -5.95
C LYS A 344 -17.78 -5.26 -6.02
N LYS A 345 -17.48 -6.48 -6.49
CA LYS A 345 -18.47 -7.58 -6.46
C LYS A 345 -18.80 -7.99 -5.02
N ALA A 346 -17.78 -8.09 -4.14
CA ALA A 346 -17.99 -8.37 -2.72
C ALA A 346 -18.82 -7.28 -2.05
N TRP A 347 -18.60 -6.00 -2.36
CA TRP A 347 -19.41 -4.90 -1.86
C TRP A 347 -20.88 -4.97 -2.31
N LYS A 348 -21.12 -5.27 -3.58
CA LYS A 348 -22.49 -5.30 -4.15
C LYS A 348 -23.30 -6.52 -3.69
N ASN A 349 -22.66 -7.68 -3.64
CA ASN A 349 -23.34 -8.97 -3.45
C ASN A 349 -23.11 -9.58 -2.07
N GLY A 350 -22.10 -9.08 -1.33
CA GLY A 350 -21.77 -9.56 0.01
C GLY A 350 -22.69 -8.99 1.09
N GLN A 351 -22.71 -9.65 2.25
CA GLN A 351 -23.40 -9.22 3.45
C GLN A 351 -22.42 -9.04 4.61
N GLY A 352 -22.86 -8.35 5.67
CA GLY A 352 -22.06 -8.15 6.89
C GLY A 352 -20.66 -7.61 6.59
N LEU A 353 -19.66 -8.19 7.23
CA LEU A 353 -18.27 -7.76 7.11
C LEU A 353 -17.72 -7.88 5.68
N THR A 354 -18.11 -8.92 4.92
CA THR A 354 -17.68 -9.10 3.52
C THR A 354 -18.03 -7.90 2.64
N LYS A 355 -19.23 -7.32 2.83
CA LYS A 355 -19.66 -6.12 2.10
C LYS A 355 -18.75 -4.93 2.38
N TRP A 356 -18.45 -4.67 3.64
CA TRP A 356 -17.67 -3.50 4.04
C TRP A 356 -16.19 -3.64 3.68
N LEU A 357 -15.62 -4.84 3.82
CA LEU A 357 -14.28 -5.15 3.32
C LEU A 357 -14.21 -5.03 1.79
N GLY A 358 -15.27 -5.42 1.08
CA GLY A 358 -15.37 -5.19 -0.37
C GLY A 358 -15.29 -3.72 -0.74
N LEU A 359 -16.01 -2.84 -0.04
CA LEU A 359 -15.93 -1.40 -0.25
C LEU A 359 -14.53 -0.86 0.08
N SER A 360 -13.93 -1.33 1.18
CA SER A 360 -12.55 -0.98 1.56
C SER A 360 -11.55 -1.37 0.48
N GLY A 361 -11.62 -2.58 -0.06
CA GLY A 361 -10.71 -3.05 -1.12
C GLY A 361 -10.83 -2.23 -2.42
N MET A 362 -12.06 -1.82 -2.78
CA MET A 362 -12.27 -0.91 -3.91
C MET A 362 -11.60 0.45 -3.67
N PHE A 363 -11.74 1.02 -2.47
CA PHE A 363 -11.12 2.30 -2.12
C PHE A 363 -9.60 2.22 -2.00
N ILE A 364 -9.05 1.15 -1.42
CA ILE A 364 -7.61 0.91 -1.35
C ILE A 364 -7.01 0.84 -2.76
N THR A 365 -7.63 0.08 -3.66
CA THR A 365 -7.17 -0.02 -5.06
C THR A 365 -7.22 1.33 -5.76
N LEU A 366 -8.31 2.09 -5.60
CA LEU A 366 -8.44 3.44 -6.17
C LEU A 366 -7.38 4.41 -5.63
N ALA A 367 -7.22 4.45 -4.30
CA ALA A 367 -6.25 5.35 -3.66
C ALA A 367 -4.82 5.07 -4.14
N MET A 368 -4.43 3.79 -4.20
CA MET A 368 -3.10 3.38 -4.64
C MET A 368 -2.91 3.55 -6.15
N ALA A 369 -3.98 3.39 -6.96
CA ALA A 369 -3.94 3.68 -8.39
C ALA A 369 -3.66 5.16 -8.66
N VAL A 370 -4.37 6.06 -7.98
CA VAL A 370 -4.17 7.51 -8.13
C VAL A 370 -2.80 7.93 -7.57
N ASN A 371 -2.41 7.41 -6.40
CA ASN A 371 -1.07 7.68 -5.83
C ASN A 371 0.05 7.23 -6.77
N GLY A 372 -0.13 6.08 -7.42
CA GLY A 372 0.81 5.49 -8.36
C GLY A 372 1.07 6.32 -9.63
N MET A 373 0.23 7.31 -9.94
CA MET A 373 0.48 8.24 -11.04
C MET A 373 1.60 9.25 -10.76
N ALA A 374 1.78 9.60 -9.49
CA ALA A 374 2.73 10.64 -9.07
C ALA A 374 3.84 10.11 -8.14
N ASP A 375 3.73 8.86 -7.72
CA ASP A 375 4.75 8.17 -6.93
C ASP A 375 4.67 6.65 -7.16
N PHE A 376 5.64 5.90 -6.67
CA PHE A 376 5.62 4.44 -6.68
C PHE A 376 5.79 3.91 -5.24
N ALA A 377 4.80 4.18 -4.39
CA ALA A 377 4.84 3.77 -2.99
C ALA A 377 4.97 2.25 -2.80
N LEU A 378 4.48 1.45 -3.76
CA LEU A 378 4.65 -0.01 -3.78
C LEU A 378 6.09 -0.47 -4.07
N PHE A 379 7.02 0.44 -4.27
CA PHE A 379 8.46 0.17 -4.23
C PHE A 379 8.92 -0.20 -2.81
N SER A 380 8.36 0.42 -1.78
CA SER A 380 8.66 0.04 -0.39
C SER A 380 8.08 -1.33 -0.07
N ARG A 381 8.93 -2.20 0.49
CA ARG A 381 8.54 -3.55 0.91
C ARG A 381 7.36 -3.53 1.87
N SER A 382 7.43 -2.73 2.93
CA SER A 382 6.36 -2.62 3.92
C SER A 382 5.02 -2.24 3.29
N ILE A 383 5.02 -1.26 2.38
CA ILE A 383 3.81 -0.79 1.70
C ILE A 383 3.26 -1.86 0.75
N SER A 384 4.13 -2.56 0.01
CA SER A 384 3.71 -3.65 -0.89
C SER A 384 3.10 -4.82 -0.12
N PHE A 385 3.75 -5.30 0.95
CA PHE A 385 3.18 -6.35 1.79
C PHE A 385 1.82 -5.94 2.37
N TYR A 386 1.73 -4.67 2.84
CA TYR A 386 0.49 -4.16 3.40
C TYR A 386 -0.62 -4.09 2.36
N PHE A 387 -0.32 -3.59 1.15
CA PHE A 387 -1.27 -3.51 0.04
C PHE A 387 -1.78 -4.89 -0.40
N TRP A 388 -0.89 -5.84 -0.67
CA TRP A 388 -1.28 -7.18 -1.11
C TRP A 388 -1.98 -7.97 -0.01
N GLY A 389 -1.55 -7.80 1.24
CA GLY A 389 -2.23 -8.36 2.40
C GLY A 389 -3.66 -7.83 2.58
N LEU A 390 -3.85 -6.53 2.48
CA LEU A 390 -5.18 -5.91 2.52
C LEU A 390 -6.05 -6.32 1.33
N SER A 391 -5.47 -6.41 0.14
CA SER A 391 -6.17 -6.86 -1.06
C SER A 391 -6.70 -8.29 -0.89
N ALA A 392 -5.89 -9.20 -0.34
CA ALA A 392 -6.32 -10.55 0.00
C ALA A 392 -7.42 -10.57 1.06
N LEU A 393 -7.26 -9.80 2.14
CA LEU A 393 -8.24 -9.70 3.22
C LEU A 393 -9.59 -9.21 2.70
N CYS A 394 -9.61 -8.18 1.86
CA CYS A 394 -10.84 -7.58 1.33
C CYS A 394 -11.65 -8.53 0.42
N ILE A 395 -11.02 -9.54 -0.16
CA ILE A 395 -11.69 -10.54 -1.00
C ILE A 395 -11.87 -11.90 -0.32
N SER A 396 -11.25 -12.14 0.84
CA SER A 396 -11.32 -13.43 1.56
C SER A 396 -12.76 -13.82 1.92
N GLY A 397 -13.62 -12.86 2.22
CA GLY A 397 -15.04 -13.08 2.55
C GLY A 397 -15.86 -13.70 1.43
N MET A 398 -15.44 -13.59 0.17
CA MET A 398 -16.14 -14.22 -0.97
C MET A 398 -16.03 -15.75 -0.96
N ASN A 399 -14.95 -16.29 -0.37
CA ASN A 399 -14.77 -17.73 -0.20
C ASN A 399 -15.64 -18.25 0.95
N ILE A 400 -15.81 -17.45 2.01
CA ILE A 400 -16.65 -17.77 3.18
C ILE A 400 -18.12 -17.97 2.75
N GLY A 401 -18.64 -17.16 1.82
CA GLY A 401 -19.99 -17.28 1.29
C GLY A 401 -20.24 -18.58 0.53
N LYS A 402 -19.26 -19.01 -0.27
CA LYS A 402 -19.38 -20.24 -1.07
C LYS A 402 -19.35 -21.53 -0.23
N GLU A 403 -18.57 -21.55 0.86
CA GLU A 403 -18.55 -22.71 1.77
C GLU A 403 -19.88 -22.88 2.52
N LYS A 404 -20.56 -21.78 2.87
CA LYS A 404 -21.89 -21.81 3.50
C LYS A 404 -22.99 -22.32 2.54
N GLU A 405 -22.90 -21.96 1.26
CA GLU A 405 -23.88 -22.45 0.25
C GLU A 405 -23.68 -23.95 -0.07
N ASN A 406 -22.44 -24.44 -0.05
CA ASN A 406 -22.15 -25.84 -0.33
C ASN A 406 -22.35 -26.76 0.88
N GLY A 407 -22.08 -26.29 2.10
CA GLY A 407 -22.30 -27.06 3.34
C GLY A 407 -23.75 -27.10 3.83
N GLY A 408 -24.65 -26.33 3.20
CA GLY A 408 -26.11 -26.40 3.44
C GLY A 408 -26.86 -27.33 2.50
N LYS A 409 -26.12 -28.07 1.62
CA LYS A 409 -26.68 -29.03 0.66
C LYS A 409 -26.33 -30.48 0.99
N GLU A 410 -25.64 -30.75 2.09
CA GLU A 410 -25.51 -32.07 2.71
C GLU A 410 -26.44 -32.18 3.92
#